data_db5c7d987cd77ed8b2e82f3cdeb60092
#
_entry.id   db5c7d987cd77ed8b2e82f3cdeb60092
#
_cell.length_a   1.000
_cell.length_b   1.000
_cell.length_c   1.000
_cell.angle_alpha   90.00
_cell.angle_beta   90.00
_cell.angle_gamma   90.00
#
_symmetry.space_group_name_H-M   'P 1'
#
loop_
_entity.id
_entity.type
_entity.pdbx_description
1 polymer ?
#
loop_
_entity_poly.entity_id
_entity_poly.type
_entity_poly.pdbx_seq_one_letter_code
_entity_poly.pdbx_strand_id
1 'polypeptide(L)'
;MFKVVGKLLQIGEKMLLGGMQGMERVVQSDIYPPYISLVTGPPGSMKSSFCMTLLTNHLNRTGEFGLYCTVEETVDSLMRGATSLGLQLPMNLQVTDFTELRRENEDMDYLKFTRKMIEHFKQTHGDRFTTFVLDSLGAIYSLTTVDEAMRKKMFSFFDFLRSMNLNVLLITERNLGSHAELQGNEGFLADAVINMGMDHRNGKLVRTMQIEKMRHIRHAMEKQAVDVGPHGLVVLGPLFD
;
A
#
# COMPACT_ATOMS: atom_id res chain seq x y z
N MET A 1 -9.15 -12.26 -33.33
CA MET A 1 -8.47 -10.98 -33.19
C MET A 1 -9.27 -9.95 -32.38
N PHE A 2 -10.55 -9.73 -32.62
CA PHE A 2 -11.41 -8.76 -31.90
C PHE A 2 -11.64 -9.05 -30.40
N LYS A 3 -11.63 -10.29 -29.95
CA LYS A 3 -11.78 -10.66 -28.51
C LYS A 3 -10.57 -10.25 -27.63
N VAL A 4 -9.38 -10.14 -28.24
CA VAL A 4 -8.16 -9.73 -27.51
C VAL A 4 -8.13 -8.22 -27.30
N VAL A 5 -8.58 -7.44 -28.26
CA VAL A 5 -8.66 -5.97 -28.16
C VAL A 5 -9.68 -5.53 -27.11
N GLY A 6 -10.86 -6.17 -27.04
CA GLY A 6 -11.86 -5.89 -26.01
C GLY A 6 -11.39 -6.25 -24.59
N LYS A 7 -10.55 -7.29 -24.45
CA LYS A 7 -9.97 -7.68 -23.17
C LYS A 7 -8.85 -6.72 -22.72
N LEU A 8 -8.10 -6.14 -23.67
CA LEU A 8 -7.07 -5.13 -23.39
C LEU A 8 -7.68 -3.77 -22.98
N LEU A 9 -8.81 -3.38 -23.56
CA LEU A 9 -9.53 -2.15 -23.16
C LEU A 9 -10.16 -2.28 -21.76
N GLN A 10 -10.68 -3.45 -21.38
CA GLN A 10 -11.15 -3.71 -20.02
C GLN A 10 -10.01 -3.80 -18.98
N ILE A 11 -8.80 -4.17 -19.41
CA ILE A 11 -7.61 -4.21 -18.56
C ILE A 11 -7.18 -2.78 -18.17
N GLY A 12 -7.26 -1.80 -19.08
CA GLY A 12 -6.88 -0.40 -18.81
C GLY A 12 -7.74 0.31 -17.77
N GLU A 13 -8.97 -0.13 -17.54
CA GLU A 13 -9.87 0.48 -16.55
C GLU A 13 -9.66 -0.02 -15.12
N LYS A 14 -8.99 -1.17 -14.91
CA LYS A 14 -8.79 -1.83 -13.60
C LYS A 14 -7.41 -1.62 -13.00
N MET A 15 -6.77 -0.51 -13.28
CA MET A 15 -5.39 -0.24 -12.88
C MET A 15 -5.31 0.33 -11.46
N LEU A 16 -4.65 -0.37 -10.51
CA LEU A 16 -4.45 0.13 -9.14
C LEU A 16 -3.50 1.33 -9.12
N LEU A 17 -2.31 1.19 -9.70
CA LEU A 17 -1.28 2.25 -9.74
C LEU A 17 -1.75 3.45 -10.56
N GLY A 18 -2.49 3.22 -11.64
CA GLY A 18 -3.15 4.27 -12.42
C GLY A 18 -4.22 5.07 -11.66
N GLY A 19 -4.49 4.73 -10.39
CA GLY A 19 -5.29 5.54 -9.45
C GLY A 19 -4.61 6.85 -9.02
N MET A 20 -3.31 6.99 -9.24
CA MET A 20 -2.54 8.17 -8.89
C MET A 20 -2.02 8.85 -10.15
N GLN A 21 -2.36 10.12 -10.32
CA GLN A 21 -1.93 10.93 -11.46
C GLN A 21 -0.40 10.97 -11.54
N GLY A 22 0.16 10.78 -12.73
CA GLY A 22 1.60 10.79 -13.02
C GLY A 22 2.27 9.40 -12.90
N MET A 23 1.61 8.40 -12.32
CA MET A 23 2.13 7.03 -12.25
C MET A 23 2.32 6.39 -13.62
N GLU A 24 1.55 6.79 -14.62
CA GLU A 24 1.68 6.33 -16.00
C GLU A 24 3.05 6.65 -16.64
N ARG A 25 3.79 7.61 -16.07
CA ARG A 25 5.17 7.94 -16.48
C ARG A 25 6.22 7.13 -15.73
N VAL A 26 5.84 6.55 -14.59
CA VAL A 26 6.76 5.81 -13.71
C VAL A 26 6.75 4.32 -14.02
N VAL A 27 5.58 3.76 -14.33
CA VAL A 27 5.41 2.33 -14.61
C VAL A 27 4.85 2.12 -16.01
N GLN A 28 5.37 1.11 -16.74
CA GLN A 28 4.90 0.78 -18.09
C GLN A 28 3.61 -0.03 -18.13
N SER A 29 3.30 -0.72 -17.05
CA SER A 29 2.06 -1.48 -16.87
C SER A 29 1.67 -1.49 -15.40
N ASP A 30 0.41 -1.84 -15.14
CA ASP A 30 -0.09 -1.93 -13.76
C ASP A 30 0.14 -3.31 -13.16
N ILE A 31 -0.15 -3.41 -11.86
CA ILE A 31 -0.08 -4.63 -11.06
C ILE A 31 -1.42 -5.36 -11.09
N TYR A 32 -1.38 -6.68 -11.07
CA TYR A 32 -2.55 -7.56 -11.05
C TYR A 32 -2.45 -8.58 -9.91
N PRO A 33 -3.58 -8.90 -9.24
CA PRO A 33 -3.59 -9.91 -8.19
C PRO A 33 -3.10 -11.28 -8.67
N PRO A 34 -2.38 -12.04 -7.83
CA PRO A 34 -1.87 -11.65 -6.53
C PRO A 34 -0.58 -10.82 -6.63
N TYR A 35 -0.53 -9.66 -6.01
CA TYR A 35 0.66 -8.81 -6.02
C TYR A 35 0.86 -8.11 -4.67
N ILE A 36 2.03 -8.23 -4.07
CA ILE A 36 2.35 -7.64 -2.75
C ILE A 36 3.38 -6.54 -2.93
N SER A 37 2.99 -5.31 -2.60
CA SER A 37 3.85 -4.13 -2.62
C SER A 37 4.15 -3.66 -1.20
N LEU A 38 5.43 -3.47 -0.87
CA LEU A 38 5.86 -2.74 0.32
C LEU A 38 5.94 -1.26 0.01
N VAL A 39 5.34 -0.45 0.87
CA VAL A 39 5.46 1.01 0.85
C VAL A 39 6.29 1.41 2.06
N THR A 40 7.52 1.85 1.82
CA THR A 40 8.49 2.13 2.88
C THR A 40 8.82 3.61 2.97
N GLY A 41 9.45 4.03 4.06
CA GLY A 41 9.94 5.40 4.22
C GLY A 41 9.85 5.91 5.65
N PRO A 42 10.45 7.08 5.93
CA PRO A 42 10.43 7.67 7.26
C PRO A 42 9.04 8.18 7.64
N PRO A 43 8.80 8.45 8.94
CA PRO A 43 7.61 9.17 9.38
C PRO A 43 7.43 10.49 8.62
N GLY A 44 6.18 10.85 8.28
CA GLY A 44 5.86 12.08 7.55
C GLY A 44 6.09 12.05 6.03
N SER A 45 6.59 10.95 5.46
CA SER A 45 6.80 10.79 4.01
C SER A 45 5.52 10.53 3.20
N MET A 46 4.34 10.52 3.84
CA MET A 46 3.01 10.33 3.24
C MET A 46 2.74 8.90 2.72
N LYS A 47 3.27 7.86 3.35
CA LYS A 47 3.00 6.45 3.02
C LYS A 47 1.51 6.10 3.07
N SER A 48 0.83 6.44 4.18
CA SER A 48 -0.61 6.21 4.37
C SER A 48 -1.43 6.97 3.33
N SER A 49 -1.08 8.23 3.07
CA SER A 49 -1.71 9.06 2.03
C SER A 49 -1.53 8.49 0.62
N PHE A 50 -0.36 7.94 0.32
CA PHE A 50 -0.08 7.26 -0.95
C PHE A 50 -0.98 6.03 -1.13
N CYS A 51 -1.03 5.15 -0.15
CA CYS A 51 -1.87 3.94 -0.20
C CYS A 51 -3.36 4.30 -0.26
N MET A 52 -3.80 5.30 0.51
CA MET A 52 -5.19 5.78 0.50
C MET A 52 -5.56 6.39 -0.86
N THR A 53 -4.67 7.17 -1.48
CA THR A 53 -4.89 7.75 -2.82
C THR A 53 -5.08 6.64 -3.86
N LEU A 54 -4.19 5.66 -3.91
CA LEU A 54 -4.29 4.54 -4.83
C LEU A 54 -5.59 3.76 -4.64
N LEU A 55 -5.87 3.35 -3.40
CA LEU A 55 -7.03 2.55 -3.06
C LEU A 55 -8.33 3.28 -3.39
N THR A 56 -8.51 4.50 -2.87
CA THR A 56 -9.74 5.28 -3.04
C THR A 56 -10.06 5.55 -4.51
N ASN A 57 -9.07 6.02 -5.27
CA ASN A 57 -9.26 6.32 -6.69
C ASN A 57 -9.49 5.06 -7.52
N HIS A 58 -8.84 3.93 -7.17
CA HIS A 58 -9.09 2.65 -7.80
C HIS A 58 -10.54 2.18 -7.57
N LEU A 59 -11.00 2.18 -6.32
CA LEU A 59 -12.34 1.72 -5.97
C LEU A 59 -13.45 2.60 -6.57
N ASN A 60 -13.23 3.92 -6.64
CA ASN A 60 -14.16 4.84 -7.30
C ASN A 60 -14.32 4.55 -8.80
N ARG A 61 -13.24 4.11 -9.47
CA ARG A 61 -13.28 3.79 -10.90
C ARG A 61 -13.84 2.42 -11.22
N THR A 62 -13.57 1.44 -10.36
CA THR A 62 -13.86 0.03 -10.67
C THR A 62 -15.14 -0.48 -10.02
N GLY A 63 -15.59 0.14 -8.92
CA GLY A 63 -16.66 -0.39 -8.08
C GLY A 63 -16.28 -1.68 -7.33
N GLU A 64 -15.01 -2.09 -7.37
CA GLU A 64 -14.48 -3.23 -6.61
C GLU A 64 -14.44 -2.91 -5.11
N PHE A 65 -14.25 -3.91 -4.26
CA PHE A 65 -14.19 -3.74 -2.81
C PHE A 65 -12.74 -3.69 -2.34
N GLY A 66 -12.46 -2.79 -1.40
CA GLY A 66 -11.16 -2.65 -0.75
C GLY A 66 -11.26 -2.59 0.76
N LEU A 67 -10.23 -3.13 1.42
CA LEU A 67 -10.08 -3.12 2.87
C LEU A 67 -8.81 -2.37 3.26
N TYR A 68 -8.93 -1.38 4.13
CA TYR A 68 -7.82 -0.67 4.76
C TYR A 68 -7.81 -0.96 6.26
N CYS A 69 -6.73 -1.55 6.75
CA CYS A 69 -6.51 -1.80 8.16
C CYS A 69 -5.43 -0.89 8.71
N THR A 70 -5.76 -0.09 9.70
CA THR A 70 -4.78 0.71 10.45
C THR A 70 -4.52 0.12 11.83
N VAL A 71 -3.24 0.11 12.23
CA VAL A 71 -2.79 -0.35 13.55
C VAL A 71 -2.41 0.85 14.45
N GLU A 72 -2.06 1.97 13.84
CA GLU A 72 -1.50 3.15 14.52
C GLU A 72 -2.53 4.26 14.73
N GLU A 73 -3.40 4.48 13.75
CA GLU A 73 -4.38 5.57 13.76
C GLU A 73 -5.81 5.02 13.93
N THR A 74 -6.69 5.87 14.48
CA THR A 74 -8.13 5.60 14.49
C THR A 74 -8.73 5.79 13.10
N VAL A 75 -9.84 5.10 12.82
CA VAL A 75 -10.62 5.28 11.57
C VAL A 75 -10.93 6.76 11.33
N ASP A 76 -11.41 7.48 12.35
CA ASP A 76 -11.78 8.89 12.23
C ASP A 76 -10.59 9.79 11.85
N SER A 77 -9.38 9.53 12.38
CA SER A 77 -8.17 10.28 12.03
C SER A 77 -7.81 10.06 10.58
N LEU A 78 -7.78 8.80 10.15
CA LEU A 78 -7.44 8.41 8.78
C LEU A 78 -8.44 8.99 7.77
N MET A 79 -9.75 8.94 8.07
CA MET A 79 -10.81 9.46 7.21
C MET A 79 -10.75 10.99 7.07
N ARG A 80 -10.48 11.71 8.18
CA ARG A 80 -10.22 13.18 8.12
C ARG A 80 -9.01 13.51 7.27
N GLY A 81 -7.90 12.75 7.43
CA GLY A 81 -6.70 12.90 6.59
C GLY A 81 -7.00 12.71 5.10
N ALA A 82 -7.72 11.65 4.76
CA ALA A 82 -8.13 11.38 3.37
C ALA A 82 -9.00 12.50 2.78
N THR A 83 -9.99 13.00 3.54
CA THR A 83 -10.85 14.10 3.12
C THR A 83 -10.04 15.40 2.94
N SER A 84 -9.06 15.69 3.80
CA SER A 84 -8.19 16.87 3.68
C SER A 84 -7.30 16.84 2.43
N LEU A 85 -7.03 15.64 1.90
CA LEU A 85 -6.33 15.44 0.63
C LEU A 85 -7.24 15.51 -0.60
N GLY A 86 -8.53 15.86 -0.45
CA GLY A 86 -9.50 15.92 -1.53
C GLY A 86 -9.97 14.55 -2.04
N LEU A 87 -9.72 13.48 -1.31
CA LEU A 87 -10.16 12.14 -1.70
C LEU A 87 -11.67 11.97 -1.47
N GLN A 88 -12.34 11.43 -2.48
CA GLN A 88 -13.75 11.04 -2.40
C GLN A 88 -13.84 9.60 -1.93
N LEU A 89 -14.20 9.41 -0.67
CA LEU A 89 -14.24 8.09 -0.04
C LEU A 89 -15.44 7.26 -0.58
N PRO A 90 -15.19 6.12 -1.24
CA PRO A 90 -16.25 5.32 -1.83
C PRO A 90 -16.93 4.42 -0.80
N MET A 91 -18.21 4.08 -1.04
CA MET A 91 -19.01 3.18 -0.18
C MET A 91 -18.49 1.73 -0.14
N ASN A 92 -17.68 1.34 -1.11
CA ASN A 92 -17.05 0.03 -1.23
C ASN A 92 -15.62 -0.03 -0.63
N LEU A 93 -15.25 0.99 0.14
CA LEU A 93 -14.07 1.01 1.00
C LEU A 93 -14.48 0.69 2.44
N GLN A 94 -13.94 -0.39 2.99
CA GLN A 94 -14.00 -0.67 4.42
C GLN A 94 -12.70 -0.22 5.07
N VAL A 95 -12.81 0.57 6.13
CA VAL A 95 -11.68 0.94 6.99
C VAL A 95 -11.90 0.35 8.37
N THR A 96 -10.86 -0.28 8.94
CA THR A 96 -10.88 -0.85 10.29
C THR A 96 -9.62 -0.43 11.02
N ASP A 97 -9.72 -0.24 12.35
CA ASP A 97 -8.55 -0.04 13.20
C ASP A 97 -8.44 -1.11 14.29
N PHE A 98 -7.24 -1.27 14.81
CA PHE A 98 -6.93 -2.19 15.89
C PHE A 98 -6.76 -1.49 17.24
N THR A 99 -7.09 -0.20 17.31
CA THR A 99 -6.82 0.61 18.51
C THR A 99 -7.58 0.14 19.75
N GLU A 100 -8.84 -0.24 19.60
CA GLU A 100 -9.63 -0.81 20.69
C GLU A 100 -9.16 -2.20 21.08
N LEU A 101 -8.93 -3.07 20.10
CA LEU A 101 -8.43 -4.44 20.32
C LEU A 101 -7.07 -4.45 21.03
N ARG A 102 -6.22 -3.46 20.74
CA ARG A 102 -4.91 -3.30 21.36
C ARG A 102 -5.01 -2.90 22.83
N ARG A 103 -6.06 -2.18 23.22
CA ARG A 103 -6.31 -1.79 24.62
C ARG A 103 -6.82 -2.94 25.48
N GLU A 104 -7.54 -3.87 24.86
CA GLU A 104 -8.21 -4.96 25.57
C GLU A 104 -7.37 -6.25 25.66
N ASN A 105 -6.38 -6.44 24.78
CA ASN A 105 -5.62 -7.68 24.67
C ASN A 105 -4.12 -7.41 24.42
N GLU A 106 -3.32 -7.48 25.48
CA GLU A 106 -1.85 -7.32 25.39
C GLU A 106 -1.16 -8.44 24.59
N ASP A 107 -1.70 -9.67 24.58
CA ASP A 107 -1.13 -10.86 23.93
C ASP A 107 -1.75 -11.16 22.55
N MET A 108 -2.33 -10.19 21.87
CA MET A 108 -3.03 -10.43 20.62
C MET A 108 -2.09 -10.78 19.47
N ASP A 109 -2.36 -11.88 18.76
CA ASP A 109 -1.70 -12.19 17.47
C ASP A 109 -2.35 -11.39 16.32
N TYR A 110 -1.82 -10.20 16.06
CA TYR A 110 -2.32 -9.27 15.02
C TYR A 110 -2.31 -9.89 13.63
N LEU A 111 -1.32 -10.74 13.29
CA LEU A 111 -1.27 -11.41 11.99
C LEU A 111 -2.41 -12.42 11.84
N LYS A 112 -2.69 -13.17 12.90
CA LYS A 112 -3.80 -14.12 12.92
C LYS A 112 -5.16 -13.42 12.82
N PHE A 113 -5.33 -12.29 13.49
CA PHE A 113 -6.54 -11.48 13.40
C PHE A 113 -6.73 -10.90 12.00
N THR A 114 -5.68 -10.32 11.43
CA THR A 114 -5.67 -9.79 10.05
C THR A 114 -6.07 -10.86 9.04
N ARG A 115 -5.56 -12.09 9.18
CA ARG A 115 -5.95 -13.23 8.32
C ARG A 115 -7.46 -13.50 8.39
N LYS A 116 -8.00 -13.64 9.60
CA LYS A 116 -9.44 -13.92 9.80
C LYS A 116 -10.32 -12.82 9.19
N MET A 117 -9.89 -11.57 9.32
CA MET A 117 -10.59 -10.44 8.76
C MET A 117 -10.59 -10.46 7.22
N ILE A 118 -9.42 -10.70 6.59
CA ILE A 118 -9.32 -10.85 5.14
C ILE A 118 -10.19 -12.01 4.65
N GLU A 119 -10.15 -13.18 5.31
CA GLU A 119 -11.00 -14.34 5.01
C GLU A 119 -12.48 -13.99 5.07
N HIS A 120 -12.91 -13.29 6.13
CA HIS A 120 -14.29 -12.86 6.30
C HIS A 120 -14.76 -11.96 5.14
N PHE A 121 -13.97 -10.92 4.79
CA PHE A 121 -14.32 -10.03 3.70
C PHE A 121 -14.24 -10.73 2.33
N LYS A 122 -13.32 -11.70 2.16
CA LYS A 122 -13.25 -12.49 0.93
C LYS A 122 -14.46 -13.41 0.77
N GLN A 123 -14.96 -14.00 1.86
CA GLN A 123 -16.21 -14.76 1.87
C GLN A 123 -17.43 -13.89 1.55
N THR A 124 -17.46 -12.66 2.07
CA THR A 124 -18.59 -11.74 1.91
C THR A 124 -18.65 -11.12 0.51
N HIS A 125 -17.49 -10.72 -0.04
CA HIS A 125 -17.42 -9.95 -1.29
C HIS A 125 -16.89 -10.75 -2.49
N GLY A 126 -16.38 -11.96 -2.28
CA GLY A 126 -15.86 -12.82 -3.33
C GLY A 126 -14.76 -12.16 -4.16
N ASP A 127 -14.89 -12.25 -5.49
CA ASP A 127 -13.92 -11.68 -6.43
C ASP A 127 -13.99 -10.16 -6.54
N ARG A 128 -15.00 -9.53 -5.96
CA ARG A 128 -15.05 -8.06 -5.86
C ARG A 128 -14.05 -7.50 -4.87
N PHE A 129 -13.62 -8.28 -3.87
CA PHE A 129 -12.56 -7.89 -2.95
C PHE A 129 -11.20 -8.11 -3.63
N THR A 130 -10.61 -7.01 -4.09
CA THR A 130 -9.41 -6.99 -4.93
C THR A 130 -8.20 -6.34 -4.29
N THR A 131 -8.40 -5.45 -3.30
CA THR A 131 -7.30 -4.66 -2.74
C THR A 131 -7.34 -4.60 -1.22
N PHE A 132 -6.19 -4.88 -0.59
CA PHE A 132 -5.98 -4.84 0.84
C PHE A 132 -4.80 -3.93 1.20
N VAL A 133 -4.96 -3.08 2.22
CA VAL A 133 -3.91 -2.22 2.79
C VAL A 133 -3.73 -2.53 4.27
N LEU A 134 -2.49 -2.66 4.74
CA LEU A 134 -2.11 -2.78 6.15
C LEU A 134 -1.18 -1.64 6.55
N ASP A 135 -1.63 -0.80 7.47
CA ASP A 135 -0.91 0.39 7.97
C ASP A 135 -0.77 0.33 9.51
N SER A 136 0.33 -0.14 10.09
CA SER A 136 1.52 -0.57 9.40
C SER A 136 1.98 -1.95 9.88
N LEU A 137 2.72 -2.61 9.01
CA LEU A 137 3.43 -3.83 9.37
C LEU A 137 4.50 -3.55 10.44
N GLY A 138 5.11 -2.34 10.40
CA GLY A 138 6.07 -1.87 11.39
C GLY A 138 5.48 -1.81 12.80
N ALA A 139 4.22 -1.39 12.94
CA ALA A 139 3.53 -1.40 14.22
C ALA A 139 3.36 -2.82 14.79
N ILE A 140 3.08 -3.80 13.94
CA ILE A 140 2.99 -5.20 14.36
C ILE A 140 4.35 -5.69 14.88
N TYR A 141 5.46 -5.32 14.23
CA TYR A 141 6.81 -5.66 14.70
C TYR A 141 7.16 -5.02 16.03
N SER A 142 6.77 -3.77 16.27
CA SER A 142 7.07 -3.09 17.54
C SER A 142 6.30 -3.68 18.73
N LEU A 143 5.24 -4.43 18.47
CA LEU A 143 4.43 -5.12 19.49
C LEU A 143 4.85 -6.59 19.70
N THR A 144 5.85 -7.08 18.97
CA THR A 144 6.31 -8.48 19.03
C THR A 144 7.84 -8.55 19.03
N THR A 145 8.41 -9.59 19.65
CA THR A 145 9.85 -9.86 19.55
C THR A 145 10.15 -10.41 18.16
N VAL A 146 11.08 -9.78 17.44
CA VAL A 146 11.52 -10.23 16.10
C VAL A 146 12.54 -11.36 16.26
N ASP A 147 12.05 -12.58 16.37
CA ASP A 147 12.83 -13.82 16.45
C ASP A 147 12.62 -14.69 15.20
N GLU A 148 13.19 -15.90 15.21
CA GLU A 148 13.02 -16.88 14.12
C GLU A 148 11.56 -17.33 13.96
N ALA A 149 10.81 -17.39 15.06
CA ALA A 149 9.39 -17.75 15.03
C ALA A 149 8.58 -16.66 14.30
N MET A 150 8.88 -15.38 14.56
CA MET A 150 8.25 -14.25 13.86
C MET A 150 8.59 -14.25 12.37
N ARG A 151 9.83 -14.56 11.98
CA ARG A 151 10.20 -14.72 10.57
C ARG A 151 9.36 -15.79 9.87
N LYS A 152 9.20 -16.98 10.49
CA LYS A 152 8.35 -18.06 9.96
C LYS A 152 6.89 -17.63 9.84
N LYS A 153 6.35 -16.91 10.85
CA LYS A 153 4.98 -16.34 10.79
C LYS A 153 4.85 -15.37 9.61
N MET A 154 5.86 -14.56 9.35
CA MET A 154 5.86 -13.59 8.26
C MET A 154 5.85 -14.27 6.89
N PHE A 155 6.71 -15.28 6.65
CA PHE A 155 6.64 -16.11 5.44
C PHE A 155 5.23 -16.68 5.22
N SER A 156 4.69 -17.32 6.26
CA SER A 156 3.33 -17.88 6.19
C SER A 156 2.25 -16.82 5.96
N PHE A 157 2.44 -15.59 6.44
CA PHE A 157 1.52 -14.48 6.20
C PHE A 157 1.55 -14.01 4.75
N PHE A 158 2.74 -13.88 4.16
CA PHE A 158 2.88 -13.54 2.73
C PHE A 158 2.29 -14.60 1.81
N ASP A 159 2.52 -15.90 2.11
CA ASP A 159 1.91 -17.00 1.36
C ASP A 159 0.37 -16.97 1.45
N PHE A 160 -0.15 -16.68 2.64
CA PHE A 160 -1.59 -16.48 2.82
C PHE A 160 -2.11 -15.31 1.98
N LEU A 161 -1.45 -14.15 2.01
CA LEU A 161 -1.86 -12.98 1.21
C LEU A 161 -1.90 -13.31 -0.29
N ARG A 162 -0.92 -14.06 -0.80
CA ARG A 162 -0.90 -14.53 -2.19
C ARG A 162 -2.09 -15.45 -2.51
N SER A 163 -2.43 -16.35 -1.58
CA SER A 163 -3.54 -17.28 -1.76
C SER A 163 -4.91 -16.61 -1.83
N MET A 164 -5.03 -15.39 -1.25
CA MET A 164 -6.27 -14.60 -1.30
C MET A 164 -6.51 -13.92 -2.64
N ASN A 165 -5.54 -13.94 -3.56
CA ASN A 165 -5.62 -13.30 -4.88
C ASN A 165 -6.00 -11.82 -4.80
N LEU A 166 -5.22 -11.04 -4.03
CA LEU A 166 -5.41 -9.61 -3.80
C LEU A 166 -4.20 -8.81 -4.30
N ASN A 167 -4.43 -7.55 -4.64
CA ASN A 167 -3.39 -6.53 -4.61
C ASN A 167 -3.23 -6.07 -3.15
N VAL A 168 -2.03 -6.18 -2.63
CA VAL A 168 -1.73 -5.90 -1.23
C VAL A 168 -0.72 -4.77 -1.13
N LEU A 169 -1.02 -3.74 -0.33
CA LEU A 169 -0.11 -2.67 0.04
C LEU A 169 0.23 -2.82 1.54
N LEU A 170 1.48 -3.12 1.87
CA LEU A 170 1.96 -3.22 3.24
C LEU A 170 2.84 -2.01 3.54
N ILE A 171 2.44 -1.21 4.51
CA ILE A 171 3.21 -0.05 4.95
C ILE A 171 4.21 -0.49 6.03
N THR A 172 5.47 -0.05 5.90
CA THR A 172 6.49 -0.25 6.91
C THR A 172 7.39 0.97 7.03
N GLU A 173 7.96 1.18 8.21
CA GLU A 173 8.88 2.28 8.44
C GLU A 173 10.30 1.94 8.03
N ARG A 174 11.02 2.95 7.54
CA ARG A 174 12.43 2.89 7.21
C ARG A 174 13.10 4.16 7.70
N ASN A 175 14.14 4.05 8.51
CA ASN A 175 14.85 5.21 9.02
C ASN A 175 15.67 5.93 7.94
N LEU A 176 15.71 7.26 7.98
CA LEU A 176 16.55 8.08 7.10
C LEU A 176 18.03 7.71 7.30
N GLY A 177 18.73 7.45 6.19
CA GLY A 177 20.18 7.20 6.19
C GLY A 177 20.61 5.79 6.55
N SER A 178 19.69 4.90 6.87
CA SER A 178 20.01 3.48 6.97
C SER A 178 19.69 2.81 5.63
N HIS A 179 20.70 2.22 4.99
CA HIS A 179 20.49 1.07 4.11
C HIS A 179 20.08 -0.15 4.96
N ALA A 180 19.58 0.11 6.19
CA ALA A 180 19.15 -0.91 7.10
C ALA A 180 18.11 -1.77 6.41
N GLU A 181 18.43 -3.03 6.32
CA GLU A 181 17.54 -4.08 5.89
C GLU A 181 16.19 -3.89 6.58
N LEU A 182 15.13 -4.00 5.83
CA LEU A 182 13.78 -4.17 6.36
C LEU A 182 13.87 -5.25 7.44
N GLN A 183 13.31 -5.03 8.61
CA GLN A 183 13.58 -5.79 9.86
C GLN A 183 13.44 -7.31 9.72
N GLY A 184 12.83 -7.83 8.64
CA GLY A 184 12.55 -9.25 8.47
C GLY A 184 12.47 -9.75 7.04
N ASN A 185 13.39 -9.44 6.14
CA ASN A 185 13.39 -10.00 4.76
C ASN A 185 12.11 -9.72 3.90
N GLU A 186 11.19 -8.85 4.36
CA GLU A 186 9.93 -8.55 3.64
C GLU A 186 10.20 -8.06 2.22
N GLY A 187 11.29 -7.31 2.03
CA GLY A 187 11.72 -6.84 0.72
C GLY A 187 11.99 -7.98 -0.27
N PHE A 188 12.43 -9.14 0.19
CA PHE A 188 12.60 -10.33 -0.65
C PHE A 188 11.28 -11.02 -0.95
N LEU A 189 10.35 -11.00 0.01
CA LEU A 189 9.04 -11.63 -0.13
C LEU A 189 8.08 -10.83 -1.01
N ALA A 190 8.15 -9.51 -0.95
CA ALA A 190 7.32 -8.61 -1.73
C ALA A 190 7.66 -8.64 -3.24
N ASP A 191 6.69 -8.31 -4.06
CA ASP A 191 6.84 -8.19 -5.51
C ASP A 191 7.32 -6.79 -5.90
N ALA A 192 6.92 -5.76 -5.14
CA ALA A 192 7.44 -4.40 -5.29
C ALA A 192 7.89 -3.81 -3.95
N VAL A 193 8.85 -2.87 -4.04
CA VAL A 193 9.27 -2.00 -2.94
C VAL A 193 9.22 -0.56 -3.46
N ILE A 194 8.35 0.24 -2.87
CA ILE A 194 8.12 1.65 -3.18
C ILE A 194 8.60 2.47 -1.98
N ASN A 195 9.63 3.26 -2.16
CA ASN A 195 10.19 4.10 -1.11
C ASN A 195 9.64 5.51 -1.21
N MET A 196 8.92 5.94 -0.17
CA MET A 196 8.45 7.33 0.02
C MET A 196 9.50 8.07 0.84
N GLY A 197 10.08 9.12 0.28
CA GLY A 197 11.18 9.86 0.90
C GLY A 197 10.92 11.35 1.05
N MET A 198 11.92 12.04 1.62
CA MET A 198 11.97 13.49 1.74
C MET A 198 13.40 13.96 1.46
N ASP A 199 13.57 14.86 0.48
CA ASP A 199 14.85 15.42 0.10
C ASP A 199 14.84 16.95 0.30
N HIS A 200 15.97 17.52 0.74
CA HIS A 200 16.14 18.98 0.78
C HIS A 200 16.66 19.48 -0.55
N ARG A 201 15.91 20.40 -1.18
CA ARG A 201 16.29 21.04 -2.44
C ARG A 201 16.08 22.55 -2.34
N ASN A 202 17.12 23.31 -2.59
CA ASN A 202 17.08 24.78 -2.58
C ASN A 202 16.42 25.35 -1.32
N GLY A 203 16.74 24.77 -0.14
CA GLY A 203 16.18 25.19 1.15
C GLY A 203 14.73 24.75 1.40
N LYS A 204 14.14 23.95 0.51
CA LYS A 204 12.77 23.41 0.67
C LYS A 204 12.82 21.90 0.86
N LEU A 205 11.89 21.38 1.66
CA LEU A 205 11.66 19.96 1.82
C LEU A 205 10.73 19.49 0.68
N VAL A 206 11.22 18.58 -0.16
CA VAL A 206 10.46 17.98 -1.26
C VAL A 206 10.17 16.52 -0.92
N ARG A 207 8.93 16.10 -1.06
CA ARG A 207 8.55 14.68 -0.93
C ARG A 207 8.88 13.94 -2.21
N THR A 208 9.36 12.72 -2.05
CA THR A 208 9.81 11.90 -3.17
C THR A 208 9.23 10.49 -3.10
N MET A 209 9.12 9.85 -4.24
CA MET A 209 8.81 8.44 -4.40
C MET A 209 9.87 7.81 -5.31
N GLN A 210 10.33 6.61 -4.96
CA GLN A 210 11.21 5.81 -5.80
C GLN A 210 10.80 4.35 -5.77
N ILE A 211 10.70 3.72 -6.92
CA ILE A 211 10.49 2.28 -7.02
C ILE A 211 11.86 1.61 -6.99
N GLU A 212 12.18 0.95 -5.87
CA GLU A 212 13.45 0.23 -5.69
C GLU A 212 13.41 -1.19 -6.28
N LYS A 213 12.21 -1.77 -6.35
CA LYS A 213 11.95 -3.09 -6.88
C LYS A 213 10.54 -3.18 -7.43
N MET A 214 10.38 -3.83 -8.59
CA MET A 214 9.07 -4.18 -9.14
C MET A 214 9.21 -5.40 -10.06
N ARG A 215 8.72 -6.55 -9.61
CA ARG A 215 8.82 -7.80 -10.38
C ARG A 215 7.94 -7.74 -11.62
N HIS A 216 8.50 -8.17 -12.74
CA HIS A 216 7.82 -8.34 -14.03
C HIS A 216 7.30 -7.04 -14.68
N ILE A 217 7.60 -5.87 -14.12
CA ILE A 217 7.14 -4.58 -14.62
C ILE A 217 8.35 -3.64 -14.78
N ARG A 218 8.45 -3.04 -15.95
CA ARG A 218 9.43 -1.97 -16.19
C ARG A 218 8.96 -0.68 -15.53
N HIS A 219 9.86 -0.03 -14.81
CA HIS A 219 9.60 1.22 -14.10
C HIS A 219 10.79 2.19 -14.19
N ALA A 220 10.53 3.46 -13.91
CA ALA A 220 11.56 4.46 -13.75
C ALA A 220 12.38 4.19 -12.48
N MET A 221 13.70 4.30 -12.57
CA MET A 221 14.62 4.07 -11.45
C MET A 221 14.91 5.36 -10.67
N GLU A 222 14.65 6.50 -11.29
CA GLU A 222 14.89 7.82 -10.72
C GLU A 222 13.87 8.14 -9.63
N LYS A 223 14.29 8.93 -8.65
CA LYS A 223 13.35 9.53 -7.68
C LYS A 223 12.37 10.44 -8.41
N GLN A 224 11.12 10.35 -8.03
CA GLN A 224 10.03 11.18 -8.53
C GLN A 224 9.61 12.16 -7.45
N ALA A 225 9.43 13.43 -7.80
CA ALA A 225 8.79 14.40 -6.91
C ALA A 225 7.30 14.07 -6.75
N VAL A 226 6.80 14.18 -5.52
CA VAL A 226 5.40 13.92 -5.17
C VAL A 226 4.84 15.12 -4.43
N ASP A 227 3.59 15.49 -4.76
CA ASP A 227 2.87 16.57 -4.09
C ASP A 227 1.40 16.21 -3.89
N VAL A 228 0.68 17.07 -3.18
CA VAL A 228 -0.76 16.95 -2.99
C VAL A 228 -1.48 17.61 -4.17
N GLY A 229 -2.26 16.84 -4.89
CA GLY A 229 -3.15 17.29 -5.96
C GLY A 229 -4.61 17.37 -5.51
N PRO A 230 -5.53 17.65 -6.44
CA PRO A 230 -6.96 17.81 -6.14
C PRO A 230 -7.67 16.49 -5.75
N HIS A 231 -7.08 15.35 -6.06
CA HIS A 231 -7.63 14.02 -5.79
C HIS A 231 -6.61 13.11 -5.11
N GLY A 232 -5.93 13.61 -4.06
CA GLY A 232 -4.88 12.90 -3.36
C GLY A 232 -3.49 13.24 -3.88
N LEU A 233 -2.54 12.31 -3.74
CA LEU A 233 -1.17 12.52 -4.19
C LEU A 233 -1.03 12.46 -5.71
N VAL A 234 -0.07 13.23 -6.23
CA VAL A 234 0.30 13.27 -7.65
C VAL A 234 1.81 13.11 -7.81
N VAL A 235 2.24 12.41 -8.84
CA VAL A 235 3.66 12.35 -9.26
C VAL A 235 3.91 13.50 -10.23
N LEU A 236 4.81 14.39 -9.87
CA LEU A 236 5.15 15.56 -10.69
C LEU A 236 6.16 15.23 -11.80
N GLY A 237 7.07 14.31 -11.53
CA GLY A 237 8.12 13.89 -12.48
C GLY A 237 9.44 13.62 -11.78
N PRO A 238 10.48 13.24 -12.57
CA PRO A 238 11.79 12.91 -12.03
C PRO A 238 12.42 14.10 -11.32
N LEU A 239 13.03 13.79 -10.16
CA LEU A 239 13.81 14.75 -9.41
C LEU A 239 15.28 14.61 -9.83
N PHE A 240 15.74 15.54 -10.65
CA PHE A 240 17.16 15.60 -11.06
C PHE A 240 17.98 16.36 -10.00
N ASP A 241 19.26 15.99 -9.87
CA ASP A 241 20.23 16.61 -8.96
C ASP A 241 20.59 18.04 -9.34
#